data_436c78afba33c0772855c6a91d7b58fb
#
_entry.id   436c78afba33c0772855c6a91d7b58fb
#
_cell.length_a   1.000
_cell.length_b   1.000
_cell.length_c   1.000
_cell.angle_alpha   90.00
_cell.angle_beta   90.00
_cell.angle_gamma   90.00
#
_symmetry.space_group_name_H-M   'P 1'
#
loop_
_entity.id
_entity.type
_entity.pdbx_description
1 polymer ?
#
loop_
_entity_poly.entity_id
_entity_poly.type
_entity_poly.pdbx_seq_one_letter_code
_entity_poly.pdbx_strand_id
1 'polypeptide(L)'
;MANIREIQSRINSVRDTMKITNAMYMISSSKMTQAKKKLTDTEPYFYALQGEISRILRHIPKLEHYFFDQRETTPAEERKIASIVVTADKGLAGAYNHNIVKLEEEILSRPGIHKLFIVGELGRHYFAKRGVEIDTNFQYTVQKPTMHRARDIAGVLLDQFMSGDLDEIYIVYTRMENSVQSEAEILKLLPLERSSFNEMKMPLNVYREAIDLYPSAEAVMDSIVPNYVTGMIYGCLVEAYASEHNARMMAMRAATDSAKDLIRDLSILYNRARQAAITQEITEVCSGAKAQQN
;
A
#
# COMPACT_ATOMS: atom_id res chain seq x y z
N MET A 1 -27.03 27.21 -28.21
CA MET A 1 -27.05 25.75 -28.53
C MET A 1 -25.64 25.22 -28.47
N ALA A 2 -25.41 24.09 -27.83
CA ALA A 2 -24.06 23.48 -27.81
C ALA A 2 -23.66 23.16 -29.26
N ASN A 3 -22.43 23.59 -29.64
CA ASN A 3 -21.96 23.41 -31.02
C ASN A 3 -21.73 21.89 -31.25
N ILE A 4 -22.33 21.33 -32.29
CA ILE A 4 -22.21 19.91 -32.67
C ILE A 4 -20.74 19.45 -32.69
N ARG A 5 -19.84 20.32 -33.18
CA ARG A 5 -18.39 20.07 -33.20
C ARG A 5 -17.81 19.93 -31.79
N GLU A 6 -18.30 20.71 -30.83
CA GLU A 6 -17.86 20.65 -29.43
C GLU A 6 -18.28 19.34 -28.78
N ILE A 7 -19.54 18.91 -28.98
CA ILE A 7 -20.02 17.63 -28.46
C ILE A 7 -19.21 16.47 -29.05
N GLN A 8 -18.96 16.51 -30.36
CA GLN A 8 -18.15 15.49 -31.03
C GLN A 8 -16.72 15.44 -30.51
N SER A 9 -16.09 16.60 -30.29
CA SER A 9 -14.75 16.71 -29.68
C SER A 9 -14.73 16.10 -28.29
N ARG A 10 -15.76 16.39 -27.48
CA ARG A 10 -15.89 15.85 -26.12
C ARG A 10 -16.08 14.34 -26.12
N ILE A 11 -16.87 13.77 -27.00
CA ILE A 11 -17.00 12.32 -27.20
C ILE A 11 -15.65 11.68 -27.51
N ASN A 12 -14.86 12.27 -28.38
CA ASN A 12 -13.55 11.75 -28.75
C ASN A 12 -12.58 11.80 -27.57
N SER A 13 -12.52 12.91 -26.82
CA SER A 13 -11.69 13.06 -25.64
C SER A 13 -12.03 12.04 -24.55
N VAL A 14 -13.32 11.80 -24.27
CA VAL A 14 -13.77 10.80 -23.30
C VAL A 14 -13.42 9.39 -23.78
N ARG A 15 -13.55 9.11 -25.07
CA ARG A 15 -13.16 7.82 -25.66
C ARG A 15 -11.66 7.55 -25.51
N ASP A 16 -10.83 8.56 -25.70
CA ASP A 16 -9.38 8.41 -25.51
C ASP A 16 -9.01 8.24 -24.03
N THR A 17 -9.64 8.97 -23.13
CA THR A 17 -9.52 8.76 -21.68
C THR A 17 -9.90 7.32 -21.29
N MET A 18 -11.01 6.80 -21.84
CA MET A 18 -11.46 5.42 -21.60
C MET A 18 -10.42 4.37 -22.05
N LYS A 19 -9.73 4.60 -23.17
CA LYS A 19 -8.63 3.71 -23.61
C LYS A 19 -7.49 3.71 -22.62
N ILE A 20 -7.12 4.89 -22.10
CA ILE A 20 -6.04 5.05 -21.11
C ILE A 20 -6.40 4.35 -19.81
N THR A 21 -7.62 4.58 -19.28
CA THR A 21 -8.06 3.94 -18.03
C THR A 21 -8.13 2.43 -18.16
N ASN A 22 -8.58 1.91 -19.30
CA ASN A 22 -8.60 0.47 -19.57
C ASN A 22 -7.18 -0.13 -19.64
N ALA A 23 -6.22 0.56 -20.27
CA ALA A 23 -4.83 0.12 -20.28
C ALA A 23 -4.23 0.11 -18.86
N MET A 24 -4.49 1.14 -18.06
CA MET A 24 -4.06 1.20 -16.66
C MET A 24 -4.68 0.10 -15.79
N TYR A 25 -5.94 -0.24 -16.03
CA TYR A 25 -6.61 -1.38 -15.41
C TYR A 25 -5.84 -2.69 -15.68
N MET A 26 -5.53 -2.98 -16.95
CA MET A 26 -4.82 -4.20 -17.34
C MET A 26 -3.40 -4.28 -16.74
N ILE A 27 -2.65 -3.17 -16.78
CA ILE A 27 -1.31 -3.09 -16.20
C ILE A 27 -1.36 -3.33 -14.68
N SER A 28 -2.32 -2.70 -13.99
CA SER A 28 -2.47 -2.85 -12.53
C SER A 28 -2.85 -4.29 -12.16
N SER A 29 -3.77 -4.92 -12.90
CA SER A 29 -4.15 -6.32 -12.72
C SER A 29 -2.95 -7.28 -12.85
N SER A 30 -2.13 -7.08 -13.89
CA SER A 30 -0.93 -7.89 -14.11
C SER A 30 0.09 -7.73 -12.96
N LYS A 31 0.34 -6.49 -12.53
CA LYS A 31 1.28 -6.21 -11.42
C LYS A 31 0.80 -6.78 -10.09
N MET A 32 -0.50 -6.67 -9.79
CA MET A 32 -1.11 -7.27 -8.61
C MET A 32 -0.91 -8.78 -8.59
N THR A 33 -1.19 -9.46 -9.70
CA THR A 33 -1.03 -10.93 -9.81
C THR A 33 0.43 -11.35 -9.60
N GLN A 34 1.39 -10.62 -10.17
CA GLN A 34 2.82 -10.88 -9.98
C GLN A 34 3.25 -10.67 -8.53
N ALA A 35 2.73 -9.64 -7.85
CA ALA A 35 3.01 -9.40 -6.44
C ALA A 35 2.50 -10.53 -5.55
N LYS A 36 1.23 -10.95 -5.74
CA LYS A 36 0.65 -12.07 -4.99
C LYS A 36 1.47 -13.36 -5.14
N LYS A 37 1.91 -13.67 -6.36
CA LYS A 37 2.76 -14.85 -6.58
C LYS A 37 4.05 -14.76 -5.78
N LYS A 38 4.74 -13.61 -5.79
CA LYS A 38 5.98 -13.42 -5.02
C LYS A 38 5.77 -13.60 -3.52
N LEU A 39 4.64 -13.11 -2.99
CA LEU A 39 4.30 -13.27 -1.58
C LEU A 39 4.14 -14.76 -1.25
N THR A 40 3.29 -15.48 -2.00
CA THR A 40 3.07 -16.92 -1.82
C THR A 40 4.36 -17.73 -1.92
N ASP A 41 5.28 -17.35 -2.80
CA ASP A 41 6.57 -18.05 -2.98
C ASP A 41 7.52 -17.85 -1.77
N THR A 42 7.37 -16.77 -1.00
CA THR A 42 8.28 -16.42 0.10
C THR A 42 7.69 -16.63 1.51
N GLU A 43 6.37 -16.61 1.65
CA GLU A 43 5.68 -16.81 2.94
C GLU A 43 6.14 -18.04 3.72
N PRO A 44 6.33 -19.25 3.09
CA PRO A 44 6.72 -20.44 3.84
C PRO A 44 8.04 -20.29 4.60
N TYR A 45 9.01 -19.55 4.04
CA TYR A 45 10.27 -19.28 4.70
C TYR A 45 10.10 -18.43 5.98
N PHE A 46 9.24 -17.40 5.92
CA PHE A 46 9.01 -16.54 7.09
C PHE A 46 8.18 -17.22 8.17
N TYR A 47 7.20 -18.03 7.78
CA TYR A 47 6.49 -18.89 8.74
C TYR A 47 7.42 -19.89 9.43
N ALA A 48 8.43 -20.42 8.72
CA ALA A 48 9.43 -21.29 9.33
C ALA A 48 10.26 -20.53 10.38
N LEU A 49 10.73 -19.29 10.07
CA LEU A 49 11.45 -18.46 11.04
C LEU A 49 10.59 -18.13 12.26
N GLN A 50 9.34 -17.76 12.07
CA GLN A 50 8.38 -17.51 13.16
C GLN A 50 8.18 -18.77 14.01
N GLY A 51 8.09 -19.94 13.37
CA GLY A 51 8.00 -21.22 14.04
C GLY A 51 9.21 -21.52 14.90
N GLU A 52 10.41 -21.27 14.43
CA GLU A 52 11.64 -21.48 15.20
C GLU A 52 11.73 -20.51 16.40
N ILE A 53 11.39 -19.24 16.23
CA ILE A 53 11.31 -18.28 17.34
C ILE A 53 10.30 -18.78 18.39
N SER A 54 9.11 -19.17 17.96
CA SER A 54 8.07 -19.73 18.83
C SER A 54 8.54 -20.98 19.57
N ARG A 55 9.30 -21.85 18.90
CA ARG A 55 9.89 -23.05 19.48
C ARG A 55 10.92 -22.73 20.57
N ILE A 56 11.83 -21.80 20.30
CA ILE A 56 12.85 -21.37 21.27
C ILE A 56 12.17 -20.77 22.52
N LEU A 57 11.23 -19.84 22.35
CA LEU A 57 10.53 -19.17 23.44
C LEU A 57 9.74 -20.14 24.34
N ARG A 58 9.23 -21.24 23.78
CA ARG A 58 8.54 -22.29 24.55
C ARG A 58 9.49 -23.14 25.39
N HIS A 59 10.66 -23.46 24.86
CA HIS A 59 11.65 -24.26 25.58
C HIS A 59 12.40 -23.46 26.63
N ILE A 60 12.56 -22.14 26.36
CA ILE A 60 13.23 -21.20 27.25
C ILE A 60 12.30 -20.00 27.55
N PRO A 61 11.25 -20.19 28.38
CA PRO A 61 10.24 -19.14 28.60
C PRO A 61 10.79 -17.87 29.25
N LYS A 62 11.93 -17.98 29.96
CA LYS A 62 12.60 -16.86 30.62
C LYS A 62 13.76 -16.27 29.82
N LEU A 63 13.88 -16.59 28.54
CA LEU A 63 14.91 -16.03 27.68
C LEU A 63 14.78 -14.49 27.66
N GLU A 64 15.75 -13.81 28.25
CA GLU A 64 15.85 -12.35 28.16
C GLU A 64 16.63 -11.98 26.90
N HIS A 65 16.02 -11.14 26.06
CA HIS A 65 16.65 -10.72 24.82
C HIS A 65 16.16 -9.32 24.44
N TYR A 66 17.06 -8.45 23.99
CA TYR A 66 16.76 -7.05 23.70
C TYR A 66 15.67 -6.85 22.65
N PHE A 67 15.46 -7.79 21.72
CA PHE A 67 14.36 -7.73 20.75
C PHE A 67 12.96 -7.90 21.36
N PHE A 68 12.87 -8.39 22.61
CA PHE A 68 11.62 -8.57 23.36
C PHE A 68 11.48 -7.58 24.53
N ASP A 69 12.49 -6.74 24.75
CA ASP A 69 12.44 -5.73 25.81
C ASP A 69 11.48 -4.60 25.42
N GLN A 70 10.33 -4.55 26.10
CA GLN A 70 9.29 -3.54 25.86
C GLN A 70 9.67 -2.14 26.38
N ARG A 71 10.86 -1.98 26.97
CA ARG A 71 11.38 -0.72 27.50
C ARG A 71 10.38 0.01 28.40
N GLU A 72 9.69 -0.74 29.26
CA GLU A 72 8.63 -0.23 30.16
C GLU A 72 9.12 0.85 31.11
N THR A 73 10.41 0.90 31.38
CA THR A 73 11.06 1.91 32.23
C THR A 73 11.16 3.29 31.58
N THR A 74 11.04 3.38 30.26
CA THR A 74 11.10 4.66 29.53
C THR A 74 9.74 5.34 29.59
N PRO A 75 9.64 6.60 30.09
CA PRO A 75 8.41 7.37 30.07
C PRO A 75 7.84 7.51 28.65
N ALA A 76 6.52 7.49 28.53
CA ALA A 76 5.85 7.53 27.23
C ALA A 76 6.24 8.77 26.38
N GLU A 77 6.49 9.91 27.04
CA GLU A 77 6.87 11.17 26.38
C GLU A 77 8.30 11.16 25.82
N GLU A 78 9.19 10.33 26.39
CA GLU A 78 10.59 10.21 25.98
C GLU A 78 10.83 9.07 24.99
N ARG A 79 9.83 8.20 24.76
CA ARG A 79 9.93 7.09 23.83
C ARG A 79 10.17 7.57 22.41
N LYS A 80 11.17 6.99 21.77
CA LYS A 80 11.54 7.26 20.38
C LYS A 80 10.83 6.25 19.49
N ILE A 81 9.80 6.71 18.80
CA ILE A 81 8.89 5.90 17.98
C ILE A 81 9.24 6.10 16.51
N ALA A 82 9.56 5.02 15.83
CA ALA A 82 9.75 5.03 14.37
C ALA A 82 8.56 4.44 13.65
N SER A 83 8.10 5.09 12.59
CA SER A 83 7.08 4.56 11.69
C SER A 83 7.61 4.41 10.28
N ILE A 84 7.55 3.19 9.72
CA ILE A 84 7.71 2.96 8.28
C ILE A 84 6.37 3.18 7.63
N VAL A 85 6.22 4.25 6.85
CA VAL A 85 4.95 4.58 6.19
C VAL A 85 5.02 4.19 4.72
N VAL A 86 4.24 3.18 4.33
CA VAL A 86 4.28 2.65 2.96
C VAL A 86 3.15 3.25 2.12
N THR A 87 3.49 4.25 1.32
CA THR A 87 2.57 4.95 0.41
C THR A 87 2.91 4.65 -1.05
N ALA A 88 2.05 5.06 -1.99
CA ALA A 88 2.33 4.93 -3.41
C ALA A 88 3.29 6.03 -3.91
N ASP A 89 4.01 5.72 -5.00
CA ASP A 89 4.79 6.73 -5.75
C ASP A 89 3.89 7.58 -6.66
N LYS A 90 2.76 7.05 -7.11
CA LYS A 90 1.85 7.70 -8.06
C LYS A 90 0.40 7.60 -7.60
N GLY A 91 -0.40 8.61 -7.95
CA GLY A 91 -1.81 8.67 -7.63
C GLY A 91 -2.70 7.70 -8.43
N LEU A 92 -3.97 8.04 -8.52
CA LEU A 92 -5.02 7.29 -9.21
C LEU A 92 -5.32 5.91 -8.60
N ALA A 93 -5.04 5.74 -7.30
CA ALA A 93 -5.32 4.53 -6.53
C ALA A 93 -6.47 4.72 -5.51
N GLY A 94 -7.46 5.55 -5.86
CA GLY A 94 -8.60 5.80 -4.96
C GLY A 94 -8.16 6.36 -3.59
N ALA A 95 -8.72 5.82 -2.52
CA ALA A 95 -8.46 6.25 -1.14
C ALA A 95 -7.18 5.62 -0.52
N TYR A 96 -6.41 4.80 -1.26
CA TYR A 96 -5.26 4.05 -0.76
C TYR A 96 -4.31 4.89 0.11
N ASN A 97 -3.78 5.99 -0.44
CA ASN A 97 -2.83 6.84 0.30
C ASN A 97 -3.51 7.61 1.44
N HIS A 98 -4.75 8.03 1.26
CA HIS A 98 -5.50 8.76 2.29
C HIS A 98 -5.68 7.91 3.56
N ASN A 99 -6.02 6.64 3.40
CA ASN A 99 -6.22 5.74 4.53
C ASN A 99 -4.92 5.50 5.31
N ILE A 100 -3.79 5.33 4.63
CA ILE A 100 -2.47 5.18 5.26
C ILE A 100 -2.09 6.45 6.04
N VAL A 101 -2.25 7.60 5.40
CA VAL A 101 -1.93 8.90 6.04
C VAL A 101 -2.75 9.11 7.30
N LYS A 102 -4.07 8.83 7.24
CA LYS A 102 -4.95 8.95 8.40
C LYS A 102 -4.49 8.06 9.55
N LEU A 103 -4.11 6.83 9.26
CA LEU A 103 -3.67 5.87 10.26
C LEU A 103 -2.32 6.27 10.87
N GLU A 104 -1.40 6.84 10.08
CA GLU A 104 -0.15 7.39 10.61
C GLU A 104 -0.38 8.62 11.48
N GLU A 105 -1.34 9.49 11.15
CA GLU A 105 -1.70 10.62 12.00
C GLU A 105 -2.20 10.16 13.39
N GLU A 106 -2.80 8.99 13.50
CA GLU A 106 -3.18 8.37 14.78
C GLU A 106 -1.94 7.96 15.61
N ILE A 107 -0.87 7.44 14.97
CA ILE A 107 0.39 7.16 15.65
C ILE A 107 1.07 8.45 16.10
N LEU A 108 1.16 9.44 15.22
CA LEU A 108 1.76 10.73 15.52
C LEU A 108 1.05 11.50 16.64
N SER A 109 -0.20 11.17 16.94
CA SER A 109 -0.94 11.75 18.08
C SER A 109 -0.57 11.12 19.43
N ARG A 110 0.17 10.01 19.45
CA ARG A 110 0.62 9.36 20.70
C ARG A 110 1.76 10.18 21.32
N PRO A 111 1.91 10.15 22.65
CA PRO A 111 3.06 10.78 23.29
C PRO A 111 4.36 10.09 22.86
N GLY A 112 5.41 10.87 22.65
CA GLY A 112 6.73 10.37 22.26
C GLY A 112 7.43 11.22 21.22
N ILE A 113 8.63 10.85 20.87
CA ILE A 113 9.45 11.47 19.84
C ILE A 113 9.30 10.63 18.57
N HIS A 114 8.66 11.20 17.55
CA HIS A 114 8.33 10.47 16.32
C HIS A 114 9.34 10.74 15.21
N LYS A 115 9.77 9.67 14.54
CA LYS A 115 10.61 9.72 13.33
C LYS A 115 9.99 8.89 12.21
N LEU A 116 9.83 9.49 11.03
CA LEU A 116 9.21 8.83 9.88
C LEU A 116 10.24 8.30 8.88
N PHE A 117 10.03 7.06 8.47
CA PHE A 117 10.74 6.37 7.40
C PHE A 117 9.76 6.12 6.25
N ILE A 118 9.77 6.98 5.25
CA ILE A 118 8.71 6.97 4.24
C ILE A 118 9.14 6.21 2.98
N VAL A 119 8.37 5.19 2.62
CA VAL A 119 8.44 4.49 1.34
C VAL A 119 7.35 5.06 0.43
N GLY A 120 7.75 5.57 -0.73
CA GLY A 120 6.85 6.18 -1.72
C GLY A 120 6.81 7.71 -1.69
N GLU A 121 6.67 8.28 -2.88
CA GLU A 121 6.79 9.72 -3.08
C GLU A 121 5.60 10.52 -2.53
N LEU A 122 4.38 9.98 -2.59
CA LEU A 122 3.19 10.71 -2.15
C LEU A 122 3.19 10.96 -0.64
N GLY A 123 3.59 9.96 0.16
CA GLY A 123 3.74 10.12 1.61
C GLY A 123 4.83 11.15 1.95
N ARG A 124 5.96 11.09 1.25
CA ARG A 124 7.06 12.04 1.45
C ARG A 124 6.61 13.48 1.21
N HIS A 125 5.91 13.75 0.11
CA HIS A 125 5.36 15.07 -0.17
C HIS A 125 4.30 15.52 0.84
N TYR A 126 3.53 14.59 1.38
CA TYR A 126 2.50 14.91 2.36
C TYR A 126 3.12 15.30 3.71
N PHE A 127 3.95 14.44 4.28
CA PHE A 127 4.51 14.65 5.63
C PHE A 127 5.58 15.75 5.69
N ALA A 128 6.32 15.99 4.59
CA ALA A 128 7.25 17.11 4.51
C ALA A 128 6.60 18.48 4.78
N LYS A 129 5.29 18.62 4.48
CA LYS A 129 4.54 19.85 4.73
C LYS A 129 4.02 19.97 6.18
N ARG A 130 4.09 18.91 6.95
CA ARG A 130 3.55 18.83 8.33
C ARG A 130 4.60 19.12 9.40
N GLY A 131 5.87 19.28 9.04
CA GLY A 131 6.95 19.58 9.98
C GLY A 131 7.33 18.40 10.90
N VAL A 132 6.95 17.18 10.56
CA VAL A 132 7.36 15.95 11.26
C VAL A 132 8.75 15.58 10.79
N GLU A 133 9.59 15.05 11.69
CA GLU A 133 10.93 14.59 11.34
C GLU A 133 10.87 13.39 10.40
N ILE A 134 11.40 13.58 9.20
CA ILE A 134 11.49 12.54 8.17
C ILE A 134 12.97 12.21 7.97
N ASP A 135 13.32 10.93 7.97
CA ASP A 135 14.67 10.52 7.60
C ASP A 135 14.92 10.81 6.11
N THR A 136 15.78 11.80 5.84
CA THR A 136 16.07 12.27 4.48
C THR A 136 16.95 11.31 3.69
N ASN A 137 17.70 10.44 4.35
CA ASN A 137 18.56 9.44 3.72
C ASN A 137 17.76 8.21 3.30
N PHE A 138 16.55 8.03 3.87
CA PHE A 138 15.65 6.93 3.61
C PHE A 138 14.80 7.21 2.35
N GLN A 139 15.38 6.95 1.16
CA GLN A 139 14.74 7.23 -0.13
C GLN A 139 14.40 5.94 -0.87
N TYR A 140 13.35 5.25 -0.42
CA TYR A 140 12.87 4.04 -1.08
C TYR A 140 11.56 4.25 -1.82
N THR A 141 11.46 3.64 -3.00
CA THR A 141 10.22 3.58 -3.77
C THR A 141 9.47 2.29 -3.47
N VAL A 142 8.15 2.30 -3.60
CA VAL A 142 7.33 1.10 -3.40
C VAL A 142 7.39 0.16 -4.62
N GLN A 143 7.92 0.64 -5.74
CA GLN A 143 7.91 -0.13 -6.99
C GLN A 143 8.85 -1.35 -6.93
N LYS A 144 8.33 -2.51 -7.36
CA LYS A 144 9.06 -3.78 -7.44
C LYS A 144 9.76 -4.13 -6.11
N PRO A 145 9.01 -4.41 -5.05
CA PRO A 145 9.60 -4.80 -3.78
C PRO A 145 10.50 -6.04 -3.97
N THR A 146 11.71 -5.98 -3.37
CA THR A 146 12.70 -7.05 -3.40
C THR A 146 13.17 -7.35 -1.99
N MET A 147 13.60 -8.58 -1.74
CA MET A 147 14.19 -8.99 -0.48
C MET A 147 15.44 -8.17 -0.11
N HIS A 148 16.25 -7.79 -1.10
CA HIS A 148 17.42 -6.94 -0.88
C HIS A 148 17.01 -5.60 -0.27
N ARG A 149 16.02 -4.92 -0.87
CA ARG A 149 15.51 -3.64 -0.34
C ARG A 149 14.92 -3.78 1.06
N ALA A 150 14.18 -4.86 1.33
CA ALA A 150 13.66 -5.12 2.67
C ALA A 150 14.79 -5.31 3.69
N ARG A 151 15.89 -5.95 3.28
CA ARG A 151 17.08 -6.13 4.13
C ARG A 151 17.78 -4.80 4.40
N ASP A 152 17.91 -3.93 3.40
CA ASP A 152 18.51 -2.60 3.58
C ASP A 152 17.67 -1.76 4.55
N ILE A 153 16.34 -1.78 4.39
CA ILE A 153 15.40 -1.10 5.29
C ILE A 153 15.51 -1.68 6.71
N ALA A 154 15.47 -3.00 6.85
CA ALA A 154 15.60 -3.67 8.13
C ALA A 154 16.92 -3.34 8.82
N GLY A 155 18.05 -3.34 8.08
CA GLY A 155 19.37 -3.02 8.61
C GLY A 155 19.41 -1.64 9.26
N VAL A 156 18.95 -0.60 8.56
CA VAL A 156 18.91 0.77 9.08
C VAL A 156 18.11 0.87 10.38
N LEU A 157 16.99 0.17 10.47
CA LEU A 157 16.10 0.24 11.63
C LEU A 157 16.60 -0.62 12.80
N LEU A 158 17.13 -1.80 12.50
CA LEU A 158 17.71 -2.69 13.53
C LEU A 158 18.94 -2.05 14.17
N ASP A 159 19.80 -1.41 13.39
CA ASP A 159 20.97 -0.71 13.92
C ASP A 159 20.55 0.41 14.87
N GLN A 160 19.55 1.23 14.53
CA GLN A 160 19.03 2.29 15.38
C GLN A 160 18.28 1.74 16.62
N PHE A 161 17.62 0.61 16.50
CA PHE A 161 16.96 -0.05 17.63
C PHE A 161 17.99 -0.64 18.62
N MET A 162 19.03 -1.29 18.11
CA MET A 162 20.09 -1.88 18.94
C MET A 162 20.96 -0.80 19.61
N SER A 163 21.21 0.34 18.96
CA SER A 163 21.93 1.48 19.56
C SER A 163 21.13 2.24 20.62
N GLY A 164 19.81 2.01 20.72
CA GLY A 164 18.92 2.75 21.62
C GLY A 164 18.48 4.13 21.07
N ASP A 165 18.68 4.34 19.76
CA ASP A 165 18.16 5.53 19.07
C ASP A 165 16.68 5.42 18.76
N LEU A 166 16.13 4.19 18.77
CA LEU A 166 14.71 3.89 18.61
C LEU A 166 14.26 2.92 19.71
N ASP A 167 13.07 3.16 20.26
CA ASP A 167 12.45 2.32 21.29
C ASP A 167 11.37 1.42 20.73
N GLU A 168 10.61 1.94 19.76
CA GLU A 168 9.53 1.22 19.11
C GLU A 168 9.57 1.44 17.59
N ILE A 169 9.29 0.40 16.82
CA ILE A 169 9.23 0.45 15.36
C ILE A 169 7.91 -0.11 14.88
N TYR A 170 7.17 0.70 14.15
CA TYR A 170 5.92 0.34 13.51
C TYR A 170 6.05 0.37 11.99
N ILE A 171 5.20 -0.39 11.30
CA ILE A 171 4.99 -0.25 9.87
C ILE A 171 3.51 -0.02 9.59
N VAL A 172 3.23 1.04 8.83
CA VAL A 172 1.89 1.39 8.38
C VAL A 172 1.79 1.10 6.90
N TYR A 173 0.95 0.15 6.56
CA TYR A 173 0.83 -0.37 5.21
C TYR A 173 -0.62 -0.76 4.90
N THR A 174 -0.92 -1.14 3.68
CA THR A 174 -2.23 -1.66 3.32
C THR A 174 -2.16 -3.15 3.08
N ARG A 175 -2.88 -3.91 3.91
CA ARG A 175 -3.06 -5.35 3.75
C ARG A 175 -4.19 -5.64 2.78
N MET A 176 -4.04 -6.69 2.00
CA MET A 176 -5.07 -7.19 1.10
C MET A 176 -5.83 -8.34 1.76
N GLU A 177 -7.06 -8.09 2.22
CA GLU A 177 -7.91 -9.15 2.76
C GLU A 177 -8.43 -10.08 1.66
N ASN A 178 -8.87 -9.50 0.55
CA ASN A 178 -9.35 -10.24 -0.62
C ASN A 178 -9.18 -9.39 -1.89
N SER A 179 -9.71 -9.86 -3.02
CA SER A 179 -9.59 -9.15 -4.30
C SER A 179 -10.38 -7.84 -4.38
N VAL A 180 -11.24 -7.56 -3.41
CA VAL A 180 -12.10 -6.37 -3.37
C VAL A 180 -11.75 -5.45 -2.20
N GLN A 181 -11.39 -6.03 -1.06
CA GLN A 181 -11.13 -5.30 0.18
C GLN A 181 -9.63 -5.25 0.48
N SER A 182 -9.18 -4.06 0.79
CA SER A 182 -7.84 -3.78 1.30
C SER A 182 -7.98 -2.79 2.45
N GLU A 183 -7.32 -3.06 3.56
CA GLU A 183 -7.39 -2.27 4.77
C GLU A 183 -6.01 -1.74 5.15
N ALA A 184 -5.94 -0.47 5.56
CA ALA A 184 -4.72 0.09 6.11
C ALA A 184 -4.54 -0.44 7.54
N GLU A 185 -3.34 -0.89 7.88
CA GLU A 185 -3.01 -1.57 9.13
C GLU A 185 -1.72 -1.01 9.72
N ILE A 186 -1.66 -1.01 11.06
CA ILE A 186 -0.45 -0.73 11.84
C ILE A 186 0.06 -2.06 12.37
N LEU A 187 1.32 -2.39 12.06
CA LEU A 187 1.98 -3.55 12.59
C LEU A 187 3.20 -3.11 13.42
N LYS A 188 3.28 -3.55 14.67
CA LYS A 188 4.47 -3.36 15.51
C LYS A 188 5.54 -4.35 15.07
N LEU A 189 6.68 -3.84 14.62
CA LEU A 189 7.82 -4.65 14.20
C LEU A 189 8.76 -4.95 15.38
N LEU A 190 9.04 -3.94 16.18
CA LEU A 190 9.93 -4.04 17.36
C LEU A 190 9.43 -3.11 18.47
N PRO A 191 9.68 -3.49 19.75
CA PRO A 191 10.11 -4.81 20.20
C PRO A 191 9.05 -5.88 19.89
N LEU A 192 9.51 -7.12 19.72
CA LEU A 192 8.63 -8.26 19.45
C LEU A 192 7.78 -8.59 20.70
N GLU A 193 6.53 -8.93 20.46
CA GLU A 193 5.62 -9.38 21.52
C GLU A 193 5.65 -10.90 21.63
N ARG A 194 5.95 -11.42 22.82
CA ARG A 194 5.97 -12.88 23.08
C ARG A 194 4.61 -13.53 22.84
N SER A 195 3.54 -12.81 23.11
CA SER A 195 2.15 -13.24 22.85
C SER A 195 1.93 -13.68 21.42
N SER A 196 2.48 -12.95 20.44
CA SER A 196 2.35 -13.24 19.02
C SER A 196 2.94 -14.59 18.59
N PHE A 197 3.83 -15.16 19.39
CA PHE A 197 4.46 -16.45 19.13
C PHE A 197 3.79 -17.62 19.89
N ASN A 198 2.92 -17.33 20.87
CA ASN A 198 2.24 -18.36 21.65
C ASN A 198 1.03 -18.97 20.93
N GLU A 199 0.41 -18.23 20.01
CA GLU A 199 -0.82 -18.63 19.31
C GLU A 199 -0.58 -19.62 18.15
N MET A 200 0.67 -19.86 17.79
CA MET A 200 1.01 -20.78 16.71
C MET A 200 0.64 -22.22 17.07
N LYS A 201 -0.38 -22.75 16.39
CA LYS A 201 -0.75 -24.18 16.46
C LYS A 201 0.33 -25.01 15.77
N MET A 202 1.30 -25.48 16.54
CA MET A 202 2.26 -26.48 16.04
C MET A 202 1.74 -27.93 16.19
N PRO A 203 2.18 -28.86 15.33
CA PRO A 203 1.88 -30.27 15.51
C PRO A 203 2.34 -30.77 16.88
N LEU A 204 1.52 -31.58 17.53
CA LEU A 204 1.73 -32.10 18.91
C LEU A 204 3.08 -32.80 19.11
N ASN A 205 3.69 -33.34 18.05
CA ASN A 205 4.97 -34.06 18.09
C ASN A 205 6.17 -33.15 18.39
N VAL A 206 6.07 -31.86 18.07
CA VAL A 206 7.16 -30.87 18.23
C VAL A 206 7.33 -30.44 19.69
N TYR A 207 6.34 -30.70 20.55
CA TYR A 207 6.39 -30.29 21.97
C TYR A 207 7.34 -31.10 22.85
N ARG A 208 7.84 -32.27 22.37
CA ARG A 208 8.65 -33.21 23.15
C ARG A 208 10.11 -33.31 22.70
N GLU A 209 10.48 -32.62 21.62
CA GLU A 209 11.85 -32.67 21.14
C GLU A 209 12.76 -31.78 21.99
N ALA A 210 13.87 -32.35 22.47
CA ALA A 210 14.94 -31.57 23.07
C ALA A 210 15.53 -30.63 22.01
N ILE A 211 15.81 -29.39 22.38
CA ILE A 211 16.47 -28.42 21.51
C ILE A 211 17.88 -28.19 22.03
N ASP A 212 18.86 -28.47 21.18
CA ASP A 212 20.24 -28.04 21.38
C ASP A 212 20.51 -26.80 20.57
N LEU A 213 20.73 -25.67 21.26
CA LEU A 213 20.99 -24.37 20.61
C LEU A 213 22.49 -24.07 20.75
N TYR A 214 23.18 -23.94 19.63
CA TYR A 214 24.61 -23.66 19.61
C TYR A 214 24.89 -22.30 18.93
N PRO A 215 25.73 -21.45 19.50
CA PRO A 215 26.46 -21.60 20.80
C PRO A 215 25.56 -21.32 22.00
N SER A 216 24.48 -20.53 21.88
CA SER A 216 23.49 -20.24 22.92
C SER A 216 22.15 -19.86 22.31
N ALA A 217 21.07 -19.81 23.10
CA ALA A 217 19.75 -19.35 22.65
C ALA A 217 19.77 -17.89 22.21
N GLU A 218 20.49 -17.04 22.90
CA GLU A 218 20.64 -15.62 22.60
C GLU A 218 21.33 -15.44 21.25
N ALA A 219 22.43 -16.14 20.99
CA ALA A 219 23.17 -16.06 19.71
C ALA A 219 22.32 -16.56 18.52
N VAL A 220 21.49 -17.57 18.75
CA VAL A 220 20.55 -18.05 17.74
C VAL A 220 19.47 -16.99 17.47
N MET A 221 18.94 -16.34 18.51
CA MET A 221 17.97 -15.26 18.37
C MET A 221 18.58 -14.03 17.64
N ASP A 222 19.83 -13.68 17.95
CA ASP A 222 20.57 -12.62 17.23
C ASP A 222 20.64 -12.86 15.71
N SER A 223 20.66 -14.13 15.31
CA SER A 223 20.69 -14.51 13.89
C SER A 223 19.29 -14.60 13.25
N ILE A 224 18.31 -15.13 13.98
CA ILE A 224 16.97 -15.42 13.41
C ILE A 224 16.10 -14.17 13.37
N VAL A 225 16.07 -13.36 14.44
CA VAL A 225 15.17 -12.22 14.56
C VAL A 225 15.38 -11.16 13.46
N PRO A 226 16.60 -10.75 13.09
CA PRO A 226 16.82 -9.83 11.98
C PRO A 226 16.28 -10.34 10.63
N ASN A 227 16.42 -11.65 10.40
CA ASN A 227 15.87 -12.28 9.20
C ASN A 227 14.33 -12.32 9.22
N TYR A 228 13.74 -12.59 10.39
CA TYR A 228 12.30 -12.54 10.60
C TYR A 228 11.73 -11.13 10.37
N VAL A 229 12.34 -10.09 10.99
CA VAL A 229 11.94 -8.68 10.78
C VAL A 229 12.09 -8.26 9.32
N THR A 230 13.18 -8.67 8.66
CA THR A 230 13.35 -8.46 7.21
C THR A 230 12.21 -9.08 6.41
N GLY A 231 11.78 -10.27 6.80
CA GLY A 231 10.66 -10.96 6.19
C GLY A 231 9.33 -10.26 6.37
N MET A 232 9.07 -9.79 7.59
CA MET A 232 7.87 -9.00 7.88
C MET A 232 7.83 -7.73 7.03
N ILE A 233 8.92 -6.97 6.98
CA ILE A 233 9.02 -5.76 6.14
C ILE A 233 8.80 -6.11 4.66
N TYR A 234 9.42 -7.19 4.16
CA TYR A 234 9.23 -7.64 2.79
C TYR A 234 7.77 -7.99 2.49
N GLY A 235 7.13 -8.75 3.38
CA GLY A 235 5.71 -9.10 3.28
C GLY A 235 4.83 -7.86 3.19
N CYS A 236 5.01 -6.91 4.13
CA CYS A 236 4.26 -5.64 4.14
C CYS A 236 4.48 -4.82 2.86
N LEU A 237 5.71 -4.75 2.34
CA LEU A 237 6.01 -4.04 1.08
C LEU A 237 5.32 -4.70 -0.13
N VAL A 238 5.30 -6.03 -0.21
CA VAL A 238 4.66 -6.77 -1.30
C VAL A 238 3.14 -6.66 -1.21
N GLU A 239 2.57 -6.78 -0.01
CA GLU A 239 1.13 -6.58 0.22
C GLU A 239 0.69 -5.15 -0.09
N ALA A 240 1.44 -4.14 0.37
CA ALA A 240 1.19 -2.74 0.05
C ALA A 240 1.21 -2.50 -1.46
N TYR A 241 2.19 -3.05 -2.17
CA TYR A 241 2.28 -2.96 -3.63
C TYR A 241 1.11 -3.66 -4.33
N ALA A 242 0.70 -4.84 -3.87
CA ALA A 242 -0.46 -5.54 -4.40
C ALA A 242 -1.76 -4.76 -4.15
N SER A 243 -1.93 -4.21 -2.94
CA SER A 243 -3.09 -3.40 -2.54
C SER A 243 -3.17 -2.08 -3.30
N GLU A 244 -2.04 -1.40 -3.53
CA GLU A 244 -1.98 -0.19 -4.37
C GLU A 244 -2.48 -0.49 -5.79
N HIS A 245 -2.00 -1.58 -6.38
CA HIS A 245 -2.43 -1.96 -7.73
C HIS A 245 -3.86 -2.46 -7.78
N ASN A 246 -4.37 -3.11 -6.72
CA ASN A 246 -5.77 -3.47 -6.60
C ASN A 246 -6.66 -2.22 -6.53
N ALA A 247 -6.34 -1.26 -5.67
CA ALA A 247 -7.07 -0.01 -5.54
C ALA A 247 -7.07 0.78 -6.86
N ARG A 248 -5.92 0.85 -7.55
CA ARG A 248 -5.81 1.49 -8.88
C ARG A 248 -6.64 0.75 -9.93
N MET A 249 -6.62 -0.58 -9.95
CA MET A 249 -7.42 -1.40 -10.86
C MET A 249 -8.91 -1.11 -10.69
N MET A 250 -9.40 -1.07 -9.45
CA MET A 250 -10.81 -0.78 -9.15
C MET A 250 -11.18 0.66 -9.54
N ALA A 251 -10.32 1.64 -9.24
CA ALA A 251 -10.54 3.03 -9.63
C ALA A 251 -10.57 3.21 -11.16
N MET A 252 -9.69 2.54 -11.89
CA MET A 252 -9.65 2.59 -13.36
C MET A 252 -10.84 1.90 -13.98
N ARG A 253 -11.33 0.80 -13.40
CA ARG A 253 -12.57 0.15 -13.82
C ARG A 253 -13.77 1.07 -13.68
N ALA A 254 -13.94 1.68 -12.51
CA ALA A 254 -15.02 2.63 -12.26
C ALA A 254 -14.96 3.84 -13.21
N ALA A 255 -13.76 4.38 -13.46
CA ALA A 255 -13.55 5.47 -14.41
C ALA A 255 -13.90 5.06 -15.86
N THR A 256 -13.55 3.83 -16.27
CA THR A 256 -13.89 3.29 -17.59
C THR A 256 -15.40 3.12 -17.78
N ASP A 257 -16.09 2.63 -16.75
CA ASP A 257 -17.56 2.45 -16.80
C ASP A 257 -18.29 3.81 -16.81
N SER A 258 -17.85 4.77 -15.99
CA SER A 258 -18.35 6.14 -16.04
C SER A 258 -18.12 6.82 -17.40
N ALA A 259 -16.97 6.55 -18.04
CA ALA A 259 -16.68 7.07 -19.38
C ALA A 259 -17.63 6.48 -20.45
N LYS A 260 -18.00 5.20 -20.36
CA LYS A 260 -18.99 4.58 -21.27
C LYS A 260 -20.36 5.25 -21.14
N ASP A 261 -20.81 5.48 -19.91
CA ASP A 261 -22.09 6.14 -19.66
C ASP A 261 -22.08 7.58 -20.22
N LEU A 262 -21.01 8.32 -19.96
CA LEU A 262 -20.86 9.68 -20.49
C LEU A 262 -20.84 9.72 -22.03
N ILE A 263 -20.18 8.77 -22.70
CA ILE A 263 -20.19 8.65 -24.17
C ILE A 263 -21.61 8.39 -24.65
N ARG A 264 -22.37 7.53 -23.99
CA ARG A 264 -23.78 7.26 -24.35
C ARG A 264 -24.64 8.53 -24.27
N ASP A 265 -24.54 9.27 -23.18
CA ASP A 265 -25.32 10.48 -22.96
C ASP A 265 -24.93 11.59 -23.94
N LEU A 266 -23.63 11.80 -24.17
CA LEU A 266 -23.16 12.74 -25.18
C LEU A 266 -23.59 12.35 -26.62
N SER A 267 -23.67 11.05 -26.92
CA SER A 267 -24.12 10.58 -28.23
C SER A 267 -25.60 10.87 -28.47
N ILE A 268 -26.43 10.78 -27.41
CA ILE A 268 -27.86 11.19 -27.51
C ILE A 268 -27.95 12.69 -27.76
N LEU A 269 -27.19 13.51 -27.05
CA LEU A 269 -27.15 14.96 -27.24
C LEU A 269 -26.66 15.34 -28.65
N TYR A 270 -25.61 14.67 -29.12
CA TYR A 270 -25.08 14.86 -30.47
C TYR A 270 -26.14 14.58 -31.52
N ASN A 271 -26.85 13.45 -31.44
CA ASN A 271 -27.89 13.09 -32.40
C ASN A 271 -29.06 14.08 -32.38
N ARG A 272 -29.50 14.56 -31.22
CA ARG A 272 -30.53 15.59 -31.07
C ARG A 272 -30.09 16.91 -31.73
N ALA A 273 -28.88 17.37 -31.44
CA ALA A 273 -28.32 18.59 -32.00
C ALA A 273 -28.18 18.49 -33.54
N ARG A 274 -27.73 17.33 -34.03
CA ARG A 274 -27.61 17.05 -35.47
C ARG A 274 -28.99 17.08 -36.18
N GLN A 275 -29.98 16.42 -35.59
CA GLN A 275 -31.35 16.43 -36.15
C GLN A 275 -31.95 17.83 -36.17
N ALA A 276 -31.75 18.62 -35.11
CA ALA A 276 -32.22 20.01 -35.05
C ALA A 276 -31.55 20.87 -36.14
N ALA A 277 -30.23 20.72 -36.36
CA ALA A 277 -29.51 21.44 -37.40
C ALA A 277 -30.00 21.07 -38.80
N ILE A 278 -30.18 19.76 -39.10
CA ILE A 278 -30.73 19.30 -40.37
C ILE A 278 -32.14 19.85 -40.59
N THR A 279 -32.99 19.82 -39.58
CA THR A 279 -34.36 20.37 -39.68
C THR A 279 -34.34 21.87 -39.97
N GLN A 280 -33.43 22.60 -39.29
CA GLN A 280 -33.25 24.04 -39.54
C GLN A 280 -32.78 24.32 -40.97
N GLU A 281 -31.76 23.62 -41.47
CA GLU A 281 -31.27 23.74 -42.85
C GLU A 281 -32.39 23.47 -43.89
N ILE A 282 -33.17 22.38 -43.69
CA ILE A 282 -34.32 22.07 -44.57
C ILE A 282 -35.35 23.20 -44.53
N THR A 283 -35.66 23.71 -43.32
CA THR A 283 -36.63 24.79 -43.16
C THR A 283 -36.17 26.08 -43.87
N GLU A 284 -34.88 26.41 -43.72
CA GLU A 284 -34.27 27.57 -44.40
C GLU A 284 -34.30 27.43 -45.91
N VAL A 285 -33.97 26.28 -46.48
CA VAL A 285 -34.03 25.99 -47.92
C VAL A 285 -35.47 26.07 -48.42
N CYS A 286 -36.44 25.45 -47.73
CA CYS A 286 -37.84 25.49 -48.10
C CYS A 286 -38.44 26.92 -48.06
N SER A 287 -38.05 27.71 -47.06
CA SER A 287 -38.49 29.10 -46.90
C SER A 287 -37.86 29.99 -47.93
N GLY A 288 -36.59 29.80 -48.31
CA GLY A 288 -35.93 30.51 -49.40
C GLY A 288 -36.52 30.20 -50.74
N ALA A 289 -36.88 28.93 -51.05
CA ALA A 289 -37.56 28.54 -52.29
C ALA A 289 -38.97 29.17 -52.42
N LYS A 290 -39.73 29.25 -51.31
CA LYS A 290 -41.02 29.96 -51.33
C LYS A 290 -40.87 31.45 -51.50
N ALA A 291 -39.86 32.09 -50.98
CA ALA A 291 -39.62 33.52 -51.14
C ALA A 291 -39.21 33.89 -52.59
N GLN A 292 -38.63 32.97 -53.39
CA GLN A 292 -38.28 33.15 -54.79
C GLN A 292 -39.47 32.93 -55.74
N GLN A 293 -40.53 32.27 -55.29
CA GLN A 293 -41.75 32.02 -56.09
C GLN A 293 -42.79 33.12 -55.96
N ASN A 294 -42.63 34.07 -55.07
CA ASN A 294 -43.44 35.29 -54.95
C ASN A 294 -42.68 36.51 -55.50
#